data_a78f340971db1a52aef269f06331fc9e
#
_entry.id   a78f340971db1a52aef269f06331fc9e
#
_cell.length_a   1.000
_cell.length_b   1.000
_cell.length_c   1.000
_cell.angle_alpha   90.00
_cell.angle_beta   90.00
_cell.angle_gamma   90.00
#
_symmetry.space_group_name_H-M   'P 1'
#
loop_
_entity.id
_entity.type
_entity.pdbx_description
1 polymer ?
#
loop_
_entity_poly.entity_id
_entity_poly.type
_entity_poly.pdbx_seq_one_letter_code
_entity_poly.pdbx_strand_id
1 'polypeptide(L)' 'MHFSIVHEQAKDGRWVAQVPEFPQLVAYGTTKDEATEKAELLALLALAEKRFRLGRAGP' A
#
# COMPACT_ATOMS: atom_id res chain seq x y z
N MET A 1 7.67 5.53 -9.94
CA MET A 1 7.67 4.16 -9.41
C MET A 1 6.26 3.63 -9.40
N HIS A 2 6.08 2.43 -9.92
CA HIS A 2 4.76 1.84 -10.01
C HIS A 2 4.68 0.57 -9.21
N PHE A 3 3.55 0.40 -8.55
CA PHE A 3 3.24 -0.84 -7.87
C PHE A 3 2.05 -1.48 -8.56
N SER A 4 2.05 -2.80 -8.60
CA SER A 4 0.86 -3.51 -9.03
C SER A 4 -0.15 -3.43 -7.89
N ILE A 5 -1.33 -2.93 -8.19
CA ILE A 5 -2.35 -2.76 -7.17
C ILE A 5 -3.58 -3.54 -7.56
N VAL A 6 -4.03 -4.39 -6.67
CA VAL A 6 -5.23 -5.19 -6.86
C VAL A 6 -6.38 -4.52 -6.11
N HIS A 7 -7.49 -4.33 -6.80
CA HIS A 7 -8.65 -3.68 -6.23
C HIS A 7 -9.79 -4.65 -6.07
N GLU A 8 -10.54 -4.47 -5.01
CA GLU A 8 -11.72 -5.26 -4.76
C GLU A 8 -12.74 -4.39 -4.06
N GLN A 9 -14.01 -4.55 -4.42
CA GLN A 9 -15.07 -3.79 -3.76
C GLN A 9 -15.73 -4.66 -2.71
N ALA A 10 -15.82 -4.15 -1.51
CA ALA A 10 -16.47 -4.84 -0.41
C ALA A 10 -17.98 -4.75 -0.57
N LYS A 11 -18.69 -5.59 0.17
CA LYS A 11 -20.14 -5.65 0.08
C LYS A 11 -20.82 -4.35 0.45
N ASP A 12 -20.20 -3.60 1.35
CA ASP A 12 -20.77 -2.32 1.78
C ASP A 12 -20.42 -1.18 0.82
N GLY A 13 -19.78 -1.48 -0.28
CA GLY A 13 -19.44 -0.48 -1.30
C GLY A 13 -18.07 0.13 -1.17
N ARG A 14 -17.37 -0.12 -0.08
CA ARG A 14 -16.03 0.41 0.08
C ARG A 14 -15.04 -0.34 -0.82
N TRP A 15 -13.99 0.36 -1.17
CA TRP A 15 -12.96 -0.22 -2.01
C TRP A 15 -11.77 -0.64 -1.16
N VAL A 16 -11.18 -1.75 -1.56
CA VAL A 16 -9.99 -2.29 -0.91
C VAL A 16 -8.89 -2.35 -1.96
N ALA A 17 -7.72 -1.87 -1.62
CA ALA A 17 -6.57 -1.95 -2.51
C ALA A 17 -5.45 -2.68 -1.80
N GLN A 18 -4.83 -3.59 -2.51
CA GLN A 18 -3.74 -4.41 -1.99
C GLN A 18 -2.55 -4.30 -2.90
N VAL A 19 -1.37 -4.30 -2.31
CA VAL A 19 -0.12 -4.32 -3.06
C VAL A 19 0.50 -5.70 -2.88
N PRO A 20 0.54 -6.52 -3.94
CA PRO A 20 1.07 -7.89 -3.79
C PRO A 20 2.49 -7.96 -3.26
N GLU A 21 3.31 -6.96 -3.56
CA GLU A 21 4.67 -6.91 -3.05
C GLU A 21 4.71 -6.78 -1.53
N PHE A 22 3.66 -6.25 -0.96
CA PHE A 22 3.53 -6.07 0.49
C PHE A 22 2.18 -6.60 0.94
N PRO A 23 2.02 -7.93 0.98
CA PRO A 23 0.69 -8.51 1.21
C PRO A 23 0.02 -8.11 2.52
N GLN A 24 0.79 -7.66 3.48
CA GLN A 24 0.21 -7.21 4.75
C GLN A 24 -0.37 -5.81 4.66
N LEU A 25 -0.10 -5.09 3.59
CA LEU A 25 -0.60 -3.74 3.42
C LEU A 25 -1.92 -3.75 2.68
N VAL A 26 -2.96 -3.27 3.34
CA VAL A 26 -4.29 -3.20 2.75
C VAL A 26 -4.82 -1.80 3.01
N ALA A 27 -5.30 -1.16 1.97
CA ALA A 27 -5.86 0.19 2.08
C ALA A 27 -7.35 0.16 1.75
N TYR A 28 -8.09 1.02 2.41
CA TYR A 28 -9.53 1.13 2.20
C TYR A 28 -9.87 2.55 1.78
N GLY A 29 -10.89 2.68 0.95
CA GLY A 29 -11.35 3.98 0.54
C GLY A 29 -12.80 3.93 0.11
N THR A 30 -13.43 5.09 0.03
CA THR A 30 -14.81 5.17 -0.45
C THR A 30 -14.87 5.11 -1.96
N THR A 31 -13.77 5.38 -2.63
CA THR A 31 -13.66 5.25 -4.07
C THR A 31 -12.43 4.43 -4.41
N LYS A 32 -12.42 3.92 -5.65
CA LYS A 32 -11.27 3.16 -6.13
C LYS A 32 -10.00 4.01 -6.11
N ASP A 33 -10.11 5.26 -6.55
CA ASP A 33 -8.96 6.15 -6.59
C ASP A 33 -8.41 6.42 -5.21
N GLU A 34 -9.29 6.61 -4.24
CA GLU A 34 -8.87 6.85 -2.87
C GLU A 34 -8.12 5.66 -2.30
N ALA A 35 -8.65 4.47 -2.52
CA ALA A 35 -7.99 3.25 -2.05
C ALA A 35 -6.63 3.09 -2.72
N THR A 36 -6.55 3.40 -4.02
CA THR A 36 -5.30 3.31 -4.76
C THR A 36 -4.24 4.26 -4.18
N GLU A 37 -4.63 5.50 -3.95
CA GLU A 37 -3.69 6.49 -3.40
C GLU A 37 -3.18 6.07 -2.04
N LYS A 38 -4.06 5.58 -1.20
CA LYS A 38 -3.65 5.13 0.13
C LYS A 38 -2.72 3.93 0.05
N ALA A 39 -3.02 3.00 -0.85
CA ALA A 39 -2.16 1.82 -1.02
C ALA A 39 -0.77 2.23 -1.50
N GLU A 40 -0.72 3.16 -2.43
CA GLU A 40 0.58 3.65 -2.93
C GLU A 40 1.39 4.31 -1.83
N LEU A 41 0.74 5.12 -1.02
CA LEU A 41 1.42 5.77 0.09
C LEU A 41 1.95 4.76 1.09
N LEU A 42 1.15 3.76 1.42
CA LEU A 42 1.58 2.72 2.35
C LEU A 42 2.75 1.95 1.79
N ALA A 43 2.72 1.63 0.50
CA ALA A 43 3.81 0.90 -0.15
C ALA A 43 5.08 1.73 -0.15
N LEU A 44 4.98 3.02 -0.43
CA LEU A 44 6.13 3.90 -0.42
C LEU A 44 6.73 4.01 0.98
N LEU A 45 5.87 4.11 1.99
CA LEU A 45 6.34 4.18 3.36
C LEU A 45 7.04 2.90 3.77
N ALA A 46 6.46 1.76 3.39
CA ALA A 46 7.08 0.47 3.70
C ALA A 46 8.44 0.33 3.04
N LEU A 47 8.53 0.75 1.79
CA LEU A 47 9.79 0.69 1.06
C LEU A 47 10.82 1.63 1.67
N ALA A 48 10.40 2.83 2.02
CA ALA A 48 11.31 3.80 2.64
C ALA A 48 11.80 3.30 3.99
N GLU A 49 10.93 2.70 4.77
CA GLU A 49 11.31 2.15 6.06
C GLU A 49 12.33 1.04 5.91
N LYS A 50 12.13 0.17 4.93
CA LYS A 50 13.05 -0.90 4.66
C LYS A 50 14.42 -0.37 4.28
N ARG A 51 14.46 0.66 3.43
CA ARG A 51 15.72 1.28 3.03
C ARG A 51 16.41 1.95 4.20
N PHE A 52 15.61 2.57 5.02
CA PHE A 52 16.10 3.26 6.20
C PHE A 52 16.80 2.30 7.14
N ARG A 53 16.19 1.14 7.35
CA ARG A 53 16.79 0.13 8.21
C ARG A 53 18.12 -0.36 7.66
N LEU A 54 18.17 -0.55 6.35
CA LEU A 54 19.41 -0.98 5.71
C LEU A 54 20.47 0.09 5.82
N GLY A 55 20.07 1.35 5.67
CA GLY A 55 21.01 2.45 5.77
C GLY A 55 21.51 2.70 7.18
N ARG A 56 20.78 2.21 8.15
CA ARG A 56 21.15 2.37 9.55
C ARG A 56 21.81 1.14 10.12
N ALA A 57 22.12 0.21 9.28
CA ALA A 57 22.77 -1.01 9.74
C ALA A 57 24.02 -0.62 10.50
N GLY A 58 24.10 -0.91 11.65
CA GLY A 58 25.15 -0.46 12.52
C GLY A 58 24.78 0.89 13.08
N PRO A 59 24.40 1.07 14.14
CA PRO A 59 24.09 2.35 14.80
C PRO A 59 25.32 3.15 15.05
#